data_393991d4a0ca7bff712f740d9f38260d
#
_entry.id   393991d4a0ca7bff712f740d9f38260d
#
_cell.length_a   1.000
_cell.length_b   1.000
_cell.length_c   1.000
_cell.angle_alpha   90.00
_cell.angle_beta   90.00
_cell.angle_gamma   90.00
#
_symmetry.space_group_name_H-M   'P 1'
#
loop_
_entity.id
_entity.type
_entity.pdbx_description
1 polymer ?
#
loop_
_entity_poly.entity_id
_entity_poly.type
_entity_poly.pdbx_seq_one_letter_code
_entity_poly.pdbx_strand_id
1 'polypeptide(L)'
;MDSRIVMFAGSQGGHYVELMGLKDLFGKYDSILVTDNLKATFDKPELQVFKSIEYSSAMVKCRERKAGSSKKQSRIAAVTSYLKMFQECWNICKKWNPRVIVTTGSYIAVPLFLCGKIHGAKTIFIESNAKVYKKTLTGILVEHISDKIYVQWPEMLKLYSQAEYYGPLI
;
A
#
# COMPACT_ATOMS: atom_id res chain seq x y z
N MET A 1 -8.10 13.93 21.50
CA MET A 1 -7.33 14.50 20.38
C MET A 1 -7.58 13.64 19.15
N ASP A 2 -8.19 14.21 18.15
CA ASP A 2 -8.54 13.52 16.90
C ASP A 2 -7.22 13.35 16.10
N SER A 3 -6.51 12.25 16.32
CA SER A 3 -5.22 12.01 15.66
C SER A 3 -5.48 11.81 14.17
N ARG A 4 -5.03 12.76 13.37
CA ARG A 4 -5.15 12.72 11.90
C ARG A 4 -4.08 11.82 11.31
N ILE A 5 -4.09 10.53 11.69
CA ILE A 5 -3.09 9.57 11.23
C ILE A 5 -3.26 9.32 9.73
N VAL A 6 -2.16 9.49 9.01
CA VAL A 6 -2.01 9.08 7.60
C VAL A 6 -1.14 7.83 7.56
N MET A 7 -1.67 6.78 6.97
CA MET A 7 -0.98 5.51 6.82
C MET A 7 -0.44 5.39 5.40
N PHE A 8 0.85 5.20 5.26
CA PHE A 8 1.53 4.95 3.99
C PHE A 8 1.88 3.47 3.90
N ALA A 9 1.53 2.81 2.80
CA ALA A 9 1.76 1.37 2.65
C ALA A 9 2.45 1.04 1.32
N GLY A 10 3.53 0.26 1.39
CA GLY A 10 4.26 -0.19 0.21
C GLY A 10 5.15 -1.40 0.50
N SER A 11 5.19 -2.34 -0.45
CA SER A 11 6.09 -3.49 -0.36
C SER A 11 7.49 -3.16 -0.86
N GLN A 12 8.48 -3.88 -0.35
CA GLN A 12 9.86 -3.78 -0.81
C GLN A 12 9.96 -3.90 -2.34
N GLY A 13 10.83 -3.09 -2.97
CA GLY A 13 11.00 -3.00 -4.41
C GLY A 13 10.43 -1.74 -5.00
N GLY A 14 9.93 -1.78 -6.25
CA GLY A 14 9.43 -0.61 -6.98
C GLY A 14 8.35 0.17 -6.23
N HIS A 15 7.38 -0.51 -5.64
CA HIS A 15 6.32 0.14 -4.86
C HIS A 15 6.84 0.93 -3.65
N TYR A 16 7.91 0.44 -3.00
CA TYR A 16 8.55 1.17 -1.92
C TYR A 16 9.27 2.43 -2.44
N VAL A 17 9.97 2.30 -3.57
CA VAL A 17 10.67 3.45 -4.21
C VAL A 17 9.66 4.52 -4.62
N GLU A 18 8.57 4.12 -5.27
CA GLU A 18 7.47 5.02 -5.63
C GLU A 18 6.86 5.68 -4.40
N LEU A 19 6.65 4.93 -3.30
CA LEU A 19 6.14 5.48 -2.05
C LEU A 19 7.08 6.54 -1.47
N MET A 20 8.39 6.33 -1.55
CA MET A 20 9.39 7.31 -1.10
C MET A 20 9.38 8.60 -1.94
N GLY A 21 8.83 8.60 -3.14
CA GLY A 21 8.53 9.82 -3.89
C GLY A 21 7.59 10.78 -3.15
N LEU A 22 6.84 10.28 -2.17
CA LEU A 22 5.95 11.08 -1.30
C LEU A 22 6.62 11.59 -0.01
N LYS A 23 7.94 11.46 0.14
CA LYS A 23 8.67 11.77 1.39
C LYS A 23 8.36 13.14 1.97
N ASP A 24 8.12 14.14 1.13
CA ASP A 24 7.81 15.51 1.55
C ASP A 24 6.43 15.63 2.24
N LEU A 25 5.60 14.59 2.15
CA LEU A 25 4.30 14.51 2.84
C LEU A 25 4.41 13.81 4.19
N PHE A 26 5.41 12.95 4.41
CA PHE A 26 5.47 12.11 5.60
C PHE A 26 5.52 12.91 6.91
N GLY A 27 6.28 14.01 6.93
CA GLY A 27 6.39 14.88 8.11
C GLY A 27 5.27 15.91 8.27
N LYS A 28 4.36 16.02 7.28
CA LYS A 28 3.24 16.98 7.35
C LYS A 28 2.05 16.47 8.17
N TYR A 29 2.03 15.19 8.49
CA TYR A 29 0.96 14.51 9.20
C TYR A 29 1.52 13.58 10.28
N ASP A 30 0.67 13.13 11.18
CA ASP A 30 0.97 11.99 12.05
C ASP A 30 1.03 10.72 11.20
N SER A 31 2.21 10.41 10.67
CA SER A 31 2.37 9.36 9.65
C SER A 31 2.83 8.05 10.25
N ILE A 32 2.32 6.94 9.72
CA ILE A 32 2.83 5.59 9.95
C ILE A 32 3.15 4.90 8.63
N LEU A 33 4.16 4.04 8.64
CA LEU A 33 4.56 3.24 7.48
C LEU A 33 4.15 1.78 7.70
N VAL A 34 3.51 1.16 6.71
CA VAL A 34 3.23 -0.29 6.68
C VAL A 34 4.01 -0.91 5.54
N THR A 35 4.91 -1.84 5.85
CA THR A 35 5.81 -2.41 4.85
C THR A 35 6.28 -3.83 5.20
N ASP A 36 6.81 -4.54 4.21
CA ASP A 36 7.57 -5.78 4.37
C ASP A 36 9.09 -5.57 4.19
N ASN A 37 9.50 -4.32 4.02
CA ASN A 37 10.91 -3.97 3.86
C ASN A 37 11.60 -3.91 5.23
N LEU A 38 12.21 -5.00 5.66
CA LEU A 38 12.96 -5.08 6.93
C LEU A 38 14.17 -4.12 7.01
N LYS A 39 14.56 -3.50 5.89
CA LYS A 39 15.59 -2.45 5.85
C LYS A 39 15.01 -1.04 6.04
N ALA A 40 13.69 -0.92 6.16
CA ALA A 40 13.02 0.34 6.49
C ALA A 40 13.05 0.52 8.01
N THR A 41 14.14 1.03 8.54
CA THR A 41 14.41 1.21 9.97
C THR A 41 14.59 2.69 10.31
N PHE A 42 14.39 3.07 11.55
CA PHE A 42 14.46 4.48 12.02
C PHE A 42 15.89 5.07 12.02
N ASP A 43 16.92 4.28 11.73
CA ASP A 43 18.28 4.78 11.48
C ASP A 43 18.39 5.56 10.17
N LYS A 44 17.42 5.41 9.26
CA LYS A 44 17.34 6.18 8.02
C LYS A 44 16.65 7.51 8.26
N PRO A 45 17.30 8.66 7.95
CA PRO A 45 16.76 9.99 8.22
C PRO A 45 15.34 10.22 7.67
N GLU A 46 15.08 9.74 6.45
CA GLU A 46 13.79 9.88 5.80
C GLU A 46 12.65 9.11 6.48
N LEU A 47 12.97 8.15 7.34
CA LEU A 47 11.99 7.35 8.07
C LEU A 47 11.78 7.80 9.53
N GLN A 48 12.61 8.70 10.05
CA GLN A 48 12.47 9.23 11.41
C GLN A 48 11.21 10.09 11.59
N VAL A 49 10.62 10.55 10.50
CA VAL A 49 9.37 11.32 10.51
C VAL A 49 8.14 10.46 10.79
N PHE A 50 8.24 9.14 10.64
CA PHE A 50 7.13 8.24 10.94
C PHE A 50 7.02 8.00 12.44
N LYS A 51 5.79 8.05 12.95
CA LYS A 51 5.46 7.72 14.33
C LYS A 51 5.67 6.23 14.64
N SER A 52 5.48 5.38 13.65
CA SER A 52 5.70 3.93 13.72
C SER A 52 5.96 3.33 12.33
N ILE A 53 6.72 2.23 12.32
CA ILE A 53 6.88 1.37 11.17
C ILE A 53 6.26 0.01 11.53
N GLU A 54 5.18 -0.35 10.87
CA GLU A 54 4.46 -1.62 11.07
C GLU A 54 4.91 -2.62 9.99
N TYR A 55 5.48 -3.73 10.42
CA TYR A 55 5.97 -4.76 9.50
C TYR A 55 4.92 -5.85 9.29
N SER A 56 4.63 -6.17 8.02
CA SER A 56 3.72 -7.27 7.68
C SER A 56 4.48 -8.54 7.32
N SER A 57 4.41 -9.51 8.19
CA SER A 57 4.99 -10.85 7.95
C SER A 57 4.26 -11.61 6.83
N ALA A 58 2.99 -11.34 6.63
CA ALA A 58 2.19 -11.94 5.57
C ALA A 58 2.60 -11.41 4.18
N MET A 59 2.97 -10.13 4.07
CA MET A 59 3.55 -9.57 2.84
C MET A 59 4.86 -10.26 2.47
N VAL A 60 5.77 -10.45 3.44
CA VAL A 60 7.05 -11.17 3.23
C VAL A 60 6.78 -12.56 2.65
N LYS A 61 5.89 -13.34 3.27
CA LYS A 61 5.54 -14.68 2.80
C LYS A 61 4.91 -14.69 1.40
N CYS A 62 4.09 -13.71 1.06
CA CYS A 62 3.52 -13.57 -0.28
C CYS A 62 4.60 -13.28 -1.33
N ARG A 63 5.57 -12.43 -1.01
CA ARG A 63 6.69 -12.09 -1.90
C ARG A 63 7.61 -13.28 -2.14
N GLU A 64 8.06 -13.96 -1.08
CA GLU A 64 8.93 -15.12 -1.15
C GLU A 64 8.31 -16.25 -1.96
N ARG A 65 7.00 -16.48 -1.79
CA ARG A 65 6.26 -17.46 -2.56
C ARG A 65 6.24 -17.16 -4.05
N LYS A 66 6.13 -15.89 -4.44
CA LYS A 66 6.16 -15.47 -5.85
C LYS A 66 7.54 -15.65 -6.45
N ALA A 67 8.61 -15.44 -5.68
CA ALA A 67 10.00 -15.57 -6.12
C ALA A 67 10.45 -17.02 -6.24
N GLY A 68 9.95 -17.96 -5.39
CA GLY A 68 10.39 -19.36 -5.31
C GLY A 68 9.43 -20.39 -5.90
N SER A 69 8.40 -20.00 -6.61
CA SER A 69 7.29 -20.89 -6.99
C SER A 69 7.65 -21.89 -8.09
N SER A 70 7.96 -23.10 -7.72
CA SER A 70 7.55 -24.27 -8.50
C SER A 70 6.01 -24.37 -8.44
N LYS A 71 5.35 -24.63 -9.59
CA LYS A 71 3.92 -24.51 -9.86
C LYS A 71 2.94 -25.28 -8.95
N LYS A 72 3.36 -25.88 -7.84
CA LYS A 72 2.54 -26.78 -7.00
C LYS A 72 2.39 -26.41 -5.54
N GLN A 73 2.86 -25.24 -5.13
CA GLN A 73 2.58 -24.82 -3.75
C GLN A 73 1.11 -24.43 -3.60
N SER A 74 0.47 -25.20 -2.77
CA SER A 74 -0.95 -25.29 -2.47
C SER A 74 -1.69 -23.94 -2.52
N ARG A 75 -2.79 -23.88 -3.28
CA ARG A 75 -3.79 -22.81 -3.24
C ARG A 75 -4.22 -22.49 -1.80
N ILE A 76 -4.25 -23.51 -0.93
CA ILE A 76 -4.54 -23.40 0.50
C ILE A 76 -3.53 -22.48 1.19
N ALA A 77 -2.23 -22.66 0.95
CA ALA A 77 -1.19 -21.81 1.54
C ALA A 77 -1.22 -20.36 1.04
N ALA A 78 -1.74 -20.10 -0.15
CA ALA A 78 -1.96 -18.75 -0.64
C ALA A 78 -3.14 -18.10 0.10
N VAL A 79 -4.24 -18.81 0.23
CA VAL A 79 -5.44 -18.35 0.95
C VAL A 79 -5.11 -18.06 2.42
N THR A 80 -4.42 -18.98 3.11
CA THR A 80 -4.05 -18.77 4.53
C THR A 80 -3.16 -17.56 4.75
N SER A 81 -2.21 -17.29 3.83
CA SER A 81 -1.36 -16.09 3.92
C SER A 81 -2.16 -14.81 3.66
N TYR A 82 -3.15 -14.87 2.77
CA TYR A 82 -4.01 -13.72 2.49
C TYR A 82 -4.95 -13.43 3.65
N LEU A 83 -5.52 -14.47 4.28
CA LEU A 83 -6.32 -14.34 5.52
C LEU A 83 -5.48 -13.74 6.66
N LYS A 84 -4.24 -14.21 6.82
CA LYS A 84 -3.32 -13.64 7.80
C LYS A 84 -3.04 -12.16 7.52
N MET A 85 -2.88 -11.78 6.25
CA MET A 85 -2.69 -10.39 5.85
C MET A 85 -3.92 -9.53 6.22
N PHE A 86 -5.13 -10.03 6.02
CA PHE A 86 -6.35 -9.36 6.48
C PHE A 86 -6.34 -9.16 7.99
N GLN A 87 -5.97 -10.17 8.76
CA GLN A 87 -5.89 -10.06 10.22
C GLN A 87 -4.84 -9.04 10.67
N GLU A 88 -3.65 -9.03 10.04
CA GLU A 88 -2.62 -8.02 10.30
C GLU A 88 -3.14 -6.61 9.98
N CYS A 89 -3.76 -6.41 8.81
CA CYS A 89 -4.35 -5.11 8.41
C CYS A 89 -5.45 -4.66 9.38
N TRP A 90 -6.32 -5.57 9.81
CA TRP A 90 -7.36 -5.29 10.79
C TRP A 90 -6.76 -4.79 12.11
N ASN A 91 -5.75 -5.49 12.65
CA ASN A 91 -5.10 -5.11 13.90
C ASN A 91 -4.39 -3.76 13.78
N ILE A 92 -3.73 -3.49 12.64
CA ILE A 92 -3.07 -2.22 12.36
C ILE A 92 -4.10 -1.08 12.28
N CYS A 93 -5.19 -1.26 11.54
CA CYS A 93 -6.26 -0.26 11.44
C CYS A 93 -6.94 -0.01 12.78
N LYS A 94 -7.20 -1.06 13.57
CA LYS A 94 -7.75 -0.94 14.93
C LYS A 94 -6.81 -0.19 15.88
N LYS A 95 -5.50 -0.49 15.82
CA LYS A 95 -4.47 0.15 16.66
C LYS A 95 -4.32 1.64 16.37
N TRP A 96 -4.27 1.99 15.09
CA TRP A 96 -3.89 3.33 14.65
C TRP A 96 -5.07 4.21 14.24
N ASN A 97 -6.22 3.62 13.94
CA ASN A 97 -7.44 4.31 13.47
C ASN A 97 -7.13 5.38 12.40
N PRO A 98 -6.53 5.00 11.25
CA PRO A 98 -6.08 5.97 10.25
C PRO A 98 -7.25 6.73 9.64
N ARG A 99 -7.05 8.03 9.36
CA ARG A 99 -8.02 8.86 8.62
C ARG A 99 -7.83 8.74 7.12
N VAL A 100 -6.59 8.51 6.70
CA VAL A 100 -6.23 8.35 5.29
C VAL A 100 -5.24 7.19 5.16
N ILE A 101 -5.42 6.37 4.14
CA ILE A 101 -4.49 5.31 3.76
C ILE A 101 -4.04 5.57 2.33
N VAL A 102 -2.72 5.67 2.12
CA VAL A 102 -2.08 5.88 0.82
C VAL A 102 -1.24 4.67 0.46
N THR A 103 -1.39 4.13 -0.73
CA THR A 103 -0.54 3.04 -1.22
C THR A 103 -0.21 3.20 -2.70
N THR A 104 1.02 2.82 -3.05
CA THR A 104 1.50 2.69 -4.44
C THR A 104 1.28 1.29 -5.00
N GLY A 105 0.51 0.45 -4.31
CA GLY A 105 0.21 -0.91 -4.73
C GLY A 105 0.73 -1.99 -3.79
N SER A 106 0.90 -3.20 -4.31
CA SER A 106 1.28 -4.39 -3.56
C SER A 106 0.11 -5.23 -3.05
N TYR A 107 0.44 -6.42 -2.54
CA TYR A 107 -0.52 -7.40 -2.03
C TYR A 107 -1.37 -6.88 -0.87
N ILE A 108 -0.83 -5.94 -0.08
CA ILE A 108 -1.49 -5.38 1.09
C ILE A 108 -2.59 -4.39 0.75
N ALA A 109 -2.57 -3.80 -0.44
CA ALA A 109 -3.49 -2.71 -0.80
C ALA A 109 -4.97 -3.08 -0.60
N VAL A 110 -5.39 -4.24 -1.11
CA VAL A 110 -6.79 -4.69 -1.01
C VAL A 110 -7.21 -4.91 0.45
N PRO A 111 -6.53 -5.78 1.25
CA PRO A 111 -6.93 -5.99 2.63
C PRO A 111 -6.82 -4.72 3.49
N LEU A 112 -5.81 -3.89 3.26
CA LEU A 112 -5.63 -2.67 4.02
C LEU A 112 -6.73 -1.64 3.72
N PHE A 113 -7.13 -1.49 2.45
CA PHE A 113 -8.22 -0.59 2.06
C PHE A 113 -9.57 -1.06 2.61
N LEU A 114 -9.86 -2.36 2.52
CA LEU A 114 -11.11 -2.90 3.07
C LEU A 114 -11.18 -2.71 4.60
N CYS A 115 -10.11 -3.05 5.32
CA CYS A 115 -10.04 -2.83 6.77
C CYS A 115 -10.12 -1.34 7.11
N GLY A 116 -9.39 -0.49 6.39
CA GLY A 116 -9.41 0.95 6.60
C GLY A 116 -10.78 1.57 6.40
N LYS A 117 -11.51 1.18 5.34
CA LYS A 117 -12.86 1.66 5.09
C LYS A 117 -13.85 1.27 6.20
N ILE A 118 -13.74 0.06 6.74
CA ILE A 118 -14.56 -0.37 7.88
C ILE A 118 -14.29 0.53 9.10
N HIS A 119 -13.05 1.03 9.26
CA HIS A 119 -12.67 1.98 10.31
C HIS A 119 -12.87 3.46 9.91
N GLY A 120 -13.51 3.75 8.78
CA GLY A 120 -13.83 5.11 8.33
C GLY A 120 -12.69 5.87 7.64
N ALA A 121 -11.61 5.17 7.27
CA ALA A 121 -10.50 5.79 6.54
C ALA A 121 -10.86 6.11 5.08
N LYS A 122 -10.32 7.21 4.57
CA LYS A 122 -10.24 7.49 3.13
C LYS A 122 -9.07 6.75 2.51
N THR A 123 -9.25 6.25 1.29
CA THR A 123 -8.27 5.40 0.62
C THR A 123 -7.78 6.06 -0.67
N ILE A 124 -6.47 6.16 -0.81
CA ILE A 124 -5.80 6.78 -1.96
C ILE A 124 -4.87 5.73 -2.58
N PHE A 125 -5.17 5.35 -3.81
CA PHE A 125 -4.32 4.47 -4.59
C PHE A 125 -3.53 5.27 -5.62
N ILE A 126 -2.24 5.00 -5.71
CA ILE A 126 -1.36 5.56 -6.74
C ILE A 126 -0.89 4.39 -7.61
N GLU A 127 -1.24 4.42 -8.88
CA GLU A 127 -0.85 3.37 -9.82
C GLU A 127 0.66 3.41 -10.09
N SER A 128 1.24 2.25 -10.34
CA SER A 128 2.68 2.13 -10.56
C SER A 128 3.15 2.85 -11.82
N ASN A 129 4.27 3.57 -11.72
CA ASN A 129 4.96 4.21 -12.84
C ASN A 129 5.39 3.20 -13.94
N ALA A 130 5.61 1.94 -13.57
CA ALA A 130 5.94 0.87 -14.51
C ALA A 130 4.76 0.48 -15.43
N LYS A 131 3.58 1.06 -15.26
CA LYS A 131 2.37 0.77 -16.05
C LYS A 131 1.90 2.00 -16.81
N VAL A 132 1.98 1.92 -18.15
CA VAL A 132 1.57 3.02 -19.04
C VAL A 132 0.25 2.71 -19.75
N TYR A 133 0.06 1.46 -20.21
CA TYR A 133 -1.08 1.08 -21.05
C TYR A 133 -1.96 -0.03 -20.47
N LYS A 134 -1.71 -0.45 -19.24
CA LYS A 134 -2.48 -1.51 -18.56
C LYS A 134 -2.51 -1.26 -17.06
N LYS A 135 -3.68 -1.48 -16.45
CA LYS A 135 -3.79 -1.50 -14.98
C LYS A 135 -2.93 -2.60 -14.38
N THR A 136 -2.40 -2.37 -13.19
CA THR A 136 -1.90 -3.47 -12.36
C THR A 136 -3.07 -4.33 -11.88
N LEU A 137 -2.78 -5.58 -11.49
CA LEU A 137 -3.81 -6.42 -10.85
C LEU A 137 -4.34 -5.76 -9.57
N THR A 138 -3.46 -5.14 -8.80
CA THR A 138 -3.86 -4.37 -7.62
C THR A 138 -4.81 -3.24 -8.00
N GLY A 139 -4.46 -2.45 -9.02
CA GLY A 139 -5.29 -1.35 -9.51
C GLY A 139 -6.69 -1.79 -9.92
N ILE A 140 -6.82 -2.93 -10.64
CA ILE A 140 -8.11 -3.50 -10.99
C ILE A 140 -8.94 -3.82 -9.73
N LEU A 141 -8.30 -4.43 -8.72
CA LEU A 141 -9.00 -4.86 -7.50
C LEU A 141 -9.40 -3.69 -6.60
N VAL A 142 -8.58 -2.64 -6.53
CA VAL A 142 -8.83 -1.49 -5.64
C VAL A 142 -9.62 -0.37 -6.30
N GLU A 143 -9.83 -0.39 -7.61
CA GLU A 143 -10.53 0.68 -8.35
C GLU A 143 -11.88 1.04 -7.72
N HIS A 144 -12.67 0.03 -7.34
CA HIS A 144 -14.02 0.24 -6.80
C HIS A 144 -14.05 0.51 -5.29
N ILE A 145 -12.93 0.34 -4.61
CA ILE A 145 -12.83 0.58 -3.16
C ILE A 145 -11.95 1.78 -2.82
N SER A 146 -11.30 2.39 -3.80
CA SER A 146 -10.51 3.60 -3.60
C SER A 146 -11.38 4.85 -3.63
N ASP A 147 -11.16 5.78 -2.70
CA ASP A 147 -11.81 7.10 -2.74
C ASP A 147 -11.13 8.02 -3.76
N LYS A 148 -9.82 7.83 -3.98
CA LYS A 148 -9.03 8.52 -5.01
C LYS A 148 -8.05 7.59 -5.66
N ILE A 149 -7.84 7.78 -6.96
CA ILE A 149 -6.85 7.07 -7.76
C ILE A 149 -6.00 8.10 -8.50
N TYR A 150 -4.70 8.02 -8.31
CA TYR A 150 -3.74 8.81 -9.05
C TYR A 150 -2.96 7.92 -10.01
N VAL A 151 -2.82 8.38 -11.24
CA VAL A 151 -2.02 7.71 -12.26
C VAL A 151 -0.78 8.53 -12.57
N GLN A 152 0.31 7.86 -12.95
CA GLN A 152 1.60 8.50 -13.21
C GLN A 152 1.84 8.76 -14.71
N TRP A 153 0.89 8.34 -15.56
CA TRP A 153 0.90 8.56 -17.01
C TRP A 153 -0.46 9.04 -17.48
N PRO A 154 -0.52 10.06 -18.36
CA PRO A 154 -1.81 10.57 -18.85
C PRO A 154 -2.60 9.53 -19.64
N GLU A 155 -1.92 8.54 -20.27
CA GLU A 155 -2.54 7.44 -21.01
C GLU A 155 -3.41 6.55 -20.11
N MET A 156 -3.07 6.48 -18.84
CA MET A 156 -3.80 5.68 -17.84
C MET A 156 -5.17 6.26 -17.48
N LEU A 157 -5.40 7.56 -17.71
CA LEU A 157 -6.70 8.19 -17.48
C LEU A 157 -7.85 7.51 -18.23
N LYS A 158 -7.56 6.94 -19.41
CA LYS A 158 -8.54 6.24 -20.24
C LYS A 158 -8.93 4.87 -19.68
N LEU A 159 -8.12 4.35 -18.77
CA LEU A 159 -8.29 3.00 -18.24
C LEU A 159 -9.09 2.98 -16.94
N TYR A 160 -9.02 4.04 -16.14
CA TYR A 160 -9.71 4.17 -14.87
C TYR A 160 -10.93 5.08 -14.98
N SER A 161 -12.01 4.73 -14.29
CA SER A 161 -13.25 5.52 -14.33
C SER A 161 -13.14 6.85 -13.57
N GLN A 162 -12.24 6.94 -12.58
CA GLN A 162 -12.13 8.08 -11.67
C GLN A 162 -10.66 8.37 -11.30
N ALA A 163 -9.74 8.29 -12.27
CA ALA A 163 -8.35 8.63 -12.02
C ALA A 163 -8.04 10.09 -12.30
N GLU A 164 -7.07 10.62 -11.56
CA GLU A 164 -6.50 11.94 -11.74
C GLU A 164 -5.01 11.82 -12.07
N TYR A 165 -4.47 12.77 -12.84
CA TYR A 165 -3.06 12.81 -13.23
C TYR A 165 -2.45 14.16 -12.84
N TYR A 166 -1.36 14.14 -12.09
CA TYR A 166 -0.60 15.33 -11.66
C TYR A 166 0.90 15.19 -11.91
N GLY A 167 1.29 14.26 -12.76
CA GLY A 167 2.68 13.96 -13.06
C GLY A 167 3.17 12.68 -12.34
N PRO A 168 4.38 12.21 -12.69
CA PRO A 168 4.99 11.07 -12.04
C PRO A 168 5.51 11.42 -10.63
N LEU A 169 5.61 10.42 -9.75
CA LEU A 169 6.21 10.57 -8.42
C LEU A 169 7.75 10.55 -8.46
N ILE A 170 8.31 9.88 -9.47
CA ILE A 170 9.76 9.65 -9.63
C ILE A 170 10.13 9.77 -11.11
#